data_ed5780f5379ccab2f630143911ab84fc
#
_entry.id   ed5780f5379ccab2f630143911ab84fc
#
_cell.length_a   1.000
_cell.length_b   1.000
_cell.length_c   1.000
_cell.angle_alpha   90.00
_cell.angle_beta   90.00
_cell.angle_gamma   90.00
#
_symmetry.space_group_name_H-M   'P 1'
#
loop_
_entity.id
_entity.type
_entity.pdbx_description
1 polymer ?
#
loop_
_entity_poly.entity_id
_entity_poly.type
_entity_poly.pdbx_seq_one_letter_code
_entity_poly.pdbx_strand_id
1 'polypeptide(L)'
;SIDFVAHGDEGPASRWASSVRAGGFLGFAGPSEPKFIDFDADWYLVAADPSAIPVAAVALEAMPRDAKGVAIFEITSALDQQEIDAPAGIKIHWLVHSDPHKASTRQEDLIKAIEWPQGRVKTCIAGETAVIRSLRDFLINEKQVPREDTYISGYWKIGLIEDQHQKAKRDGAD
;
A
#
# COMPACT_ATOMS: atom_id res chain seq x y z
N SER A 1 9.86 -0.80 16.42
CA SER A 1 10.21 0.48 15.75
C SER A 1 8.96 1.12 15.18
N ILE A 2 9.05 2.40 14.88
CA ILE A 2 8.01 3.15 14.18
C ILE A 2 8.72 3.88 13.03
N ASP A 3 8.23 3.64 11.81
CA ASP A 3 8.79 4.24 10.60
C ASP A 3 7.90 5.41 10.15
N PHE A 4 8.53 6.46 9.65
CA PHE A 4 7.86 7.65 9.17
C PHE A 4 8.21 7.88 7.70
N VAL A 5 7.20 8.16 6.88
CA VAL A 5 7.45 8.64 5.51
C VAL A 5 7.95 10.08 5.60
N ALA A 6 9.19 10.31 5.20
CA ALA A 6 9.78 11.64 5.17
C ALA A 6 9.40 12.36 3.87
N HIS A 7 8.61 13.42 3.97
CA HIS A 7 8.15 14.23 2.83
C HIS A 7 8.34 15.75 3.07
N GLY A 8 9.39 16.11 3.82
CA GLY A 8 9.68 17.51 4.19
C GLY A 8 8.97 17.94 5.46
N ASP A 9 8.90 19.25 5.68
CA ASP A 9 8.42 19.85 6.94
C ASP A 9 6.93 20.23 6.92
N GLU A 10 6.21 19.88 5.88
CA GLU A 10 4.81 20.29 5.70
C GLU A 10 3.82 19.55 6.60
N GLY A 11 4.19 18.37 7.09
CA GLY A 11 3.35 17.57 7.99
C GLY A 11 3.85 17.56 9.44
N PRO A 12 2.96 17.51 10.45
CA PRO A 12 3.36 17.49 11.85
C PRO A 12 4.20 16.25 12.22
N ALA A 13 3.85 15.08 11.68
CA ALA A 13 4.54 13.83 11.96
C ALA A 13 5.95 13.79 11.35
N SER A 14 6.09 14.15 10.07
CA SER A 14 7.36 14.21 9.37
C SER A 14 8.32 15.22 10.02
N ARG A 15 7.81 16.42 10.36
CA ARG A 15 8.58 17.45 11.09
C ARG A 15 9.03 16.96 12.46
N TRP A 16 8.14 16.33 13.22
CA TRP A 16 8.47 15.78 14.53
C TRP A 16 9.56 14.69 14.40
N ALA A 17 9.39 13.75 13.49
CA ALA A 17 10.33 12.65 13.27
C ALA A 17 11.72 13.15 12.88
N SER A 18 11.81 14.21 12.05
CA SER A 18 13.08 14.81 11.62
C SER A 18 13.82 15.57 12.72
N SER A 19 13.11 16.01 13.77
CA SER A 19 13.66 16.88 14.82
C SER A 19 13.75 16.23 16.19
N VAL A 20 13.05 15.11 16.42
CA VAL A 20 13.00 14.43 17.72
C VAL A 20 14.37 13.91 18.16
N ARG A 21 14.62 13.99 19.46
CA ARG A 21 15.83 13.47 20.10
C ARG A 21 15.47 12.42 21.15
N ALA A 22 16.46 11.66 21.59
CA ALA A 22 16.29 10.70 22.68
C ALA A 22 15.64 11.39 23.90
N GLY A 23 14.60 10.76 24.42
CA GLY A 23 13.74 11.33 25.48
C GLY A 23 12.53 12.13 24.94
N GLY A 24 12.37 12.27 23.62
CA GLY A 24 11.17 12.83 23.01
C GLY A 24 9.95 11.93 23.29
N PHE A 25 8.75 12.53 23.31
CA PHE A 25 7.51 11.85 23.64
C PHE A 25 6.61 11.74 22.39
N LEU A 26 6.08 10.54 22.13
CA LEU A 26 5.11 10.26 21.09
C LEU A 26 3.93 9.50 21.69
N GLY A 27 2.73 10.01 21.47
CA GLY A 27 1.49 9.28 21.74
C GLY A 27 1.00 8.59 20.47
N PHE A 28 0.57 7.35 20.58
CA PHE A 28 -0.09 6.63 19.49
C PHE A 28 -1.28 5.84 20.01
N ALA A 29 -2.23 5.56 19.13
CA ALA A 29 -3.36 4.70 19.38
C ALA A 29 -3.36 3.53 18.41
N GLY A 30 -3.64 2.33 18.91
CA GLY A 30 -3.54 1.10 18.11
C GLY A 30 -2.42 0.19 18.64
N PRO A 31 -1.95 -0.79 17.82
CA PRO A 31 -2.50 -1.12 16.51
C PRO A 31 -3.91 -1.71 16.58
N SER A 32 -4.70 -1.50 15.54
CA SER A 32 -5.94 -2.25 15.32
C SER A 32 -5.63 -3.62 14.72
N GLU A 33 -6.60 -4.52 14.76
CA GLU A 33 -6.45 -5.82 14.12
C GLU A 33 -6.16 -5.66 12.60
N PRO A 34 -5.27 -6.51 12.05
CA PRO A 34 -5.02 -6.51 10.61
C PRO A 34 -6.31 -6.78 9.84
N LYS A 35 -6.55 -6.02 8.78
CA LYS A 35 -7.75 -6.17 7.94
C LYS A 35 -7.61 -7.25 6.88
N PHE A 36 -6.38 -7.67 6.60
CA PHE A 36 -6.06 -8.72 5.63
C PHE A 36 -5.48 -9.91 6.40
N ILE A 37 -6.37 -10.79 6.87
CA ILE A 37 -6.05 -11.91 7.77
C ILE A 37 -6.53 -13.27 7.26
N ASP A 38 -7.36 -13.28 6.21
CA ASP A 38 -7.84 -14.52 5.60
C ASP A 38 -7.00 -14.81 4.35
N PHE A 39 -6.26 -15.91 4.40
CA PHE A 39 -5.33 -16.34 3.35
C PHE A 39 -5.82 -17.58 2.58
N ASP A 40 -7.12 -17.75 2.46
CA ASP A 40 -7.73 -18.80 1.63
C ASP A 40 -7.85 -18.32 0.17
N ALA A 41 -6.78 -18.40 -0.58
CA ALA A 41 -6.74 -18.07 -2.01
C ALA A 41 -5.60 -18.84 -2.73
N ASP A 42 -5.75 -18.97 -4.05
CA ASP A 42 -4.76 -19.61 -4.90
C ASP A 42 -3.61 -18.65 -5.26
N TRP A 43 -3.88 -17.33 -5.22
CA TRP A 43 -2.92 -16.33 -5.62
C TRP A 43 -3.17 -14.97 -4.95
N TYR A 44 -2.09 -14.22 -4.71
CA TYR A 44 -2.16 -12.95 -4.00
C TYR A 44 -1.55 -11.81 -4.82
N LEU A 45 -2.25 -10.67 -4.85
CA LEU A 45 -1.75 -9.42 -5.39
C LEU A 45 -1.62 -8.39 -4.25
N VAL A 46 -0.41 -7.97 -3.99
CA VAL A 46 -0.11 -6.92 -3.01
C VAL A 46 0.45 -5.72 -3.75
N ALA A 47 -0.06 -4.52 -3.47
CA ALA A 47 0.52 -3.30 -4.02
C ALA A 47 0.47 -2.16 -3.01
N ALA A 48 1.57 -1.45 -2.87
CA ALA A 48 1.69 -0.37 -1.91
C ALA A 48 2.65 0.73 -2.38
N ASP A 49 2.36 1.95 -1.99
CA ASP A 49 3.30 3.06 -1.99
C ASP A 49 3.95 3.25 -0.60
N PRO A 50 4.86 4.22 -0.37
CA PRO A 50 5.53 4.38 0.92
C PRO A 50 4.57 4.49 2.12
N SER A 51 3.38 5.06 1.93
CA SER A 51 2.38 5.20 3.00
C SER A 51 1.76 3.87 3.43
N ALA A 52 1.78 2.88 2.56
CA ALA A 52 1.10 1.60 2.72
C ALA A 52 2.06 0.39 2.81
N ILE A 53 3.38 0.58 2.64
CA ILE A 53 4.36 -0.50 2.80
C ILE A 53 4.17 -1.25 4.14
N PRO A 54 3.94 -0.59 5.30
CA PRO A 54 3.76 -1.31 6.55
C PRO A 54 2.60 -2.29 6.56
N VAL A 55 1.45 -1.92 6.00
CA VAL A 55 0.30 -2.85 5.94
C VAL A 55 0.54 -4.00 4.97
N ALA A 56 1.20 -3.73 3.85
CA ALA A 56 1.58 -4.75 2.88
C ALA A 56 2.62 -5.73 3.45
N ALA A 57 3.62 -5.24 4.18
CA ALA A 57 4.62 -6.07 4.84
C ALA A 57 3.98 -7.01 5.87
N VAL A 58 3.12 -6.49 6.74
CA VAL A 58 2.39 -7.31 7.73
C VAL A 58 1.53 -8.38 7.03
N ALA A 59 0.88 -8.03 5.92
CA ALA A 59 0.11 -9.00 5.15
C ALA A 59 1.01 -10.12 4.59
N LEU A 60 2.16 -9.79 4.02
CA LEU A 60 3.13 -10.75 3.47
C LEU A 60 3.74 -11.64 4.55
N GLU A 61 4.11 -11.07 5.70
CA GLU A 61 4.63 -11.82 6.84
C GLU A 61 3.63 -12.85 7.38
N ALA A 62 2.34 -12.52 7.35
CA ALA A 62 1.27 -13.37 7.86
C ALA A 62 0.80 -14.45 6.86
N MET A 63 1.17 -14.35 5.58
CA MET A 63 0.77 -15.32 4.56
C MET A 63 1.33 -16.72 4.82
N PRO A 64 0.61 -17.79 4.42
CA PRO A 64 1.16 -19.13 4.35
C PRO A 64 2.46 -19.17 3.54
N ARG A 65 3.46 -19.94 3.98
CA ARG A 65 4.78 -19.94 3.35
C ARG A 65 4.81 -20.53 1.93
N ASP A 66 3.77 -21.23 1.53
CA ASP A 66 3.54 -21.75 0.18
C ASP A 66 2.70 -20.82 -0.70
N ALA A 67 2.30 -19.64 -0.18
CA ALA A 67 1.55 -18.64 -0.92
C ALA A 67 2.29 -18.21 -2.18
N LYS A 68 1.52 -17.95 -3.25
CA LYS A 68 2.01 -17.53 -4.56
C LYS A 68 1.40 -16.20 -4.95
N GLY A 69 2.16 -15.38 -5.66
CA GLY A 69 1.64 -14.09 -6.08
C GLY A 69 2.69 -13.09 -6.47
N VAL A 70 2.29 -11.83 -6.45
CA VAL A 70 3.13 -10.69 -6.76
C VAL A 70 2.92 -9.59 -5.71
N ALA A 71 4.01 -8.99 -5.25
CA ALA A 71 4.01 -7.78 -4.45
C ALA A 71 4.70 -6.65 -5.23
N ILE A 72 4.05 -5.49 -5.35
CA ILE A 72 4.53 -4.36 -6.13
C ILE A 72 4.59 -3.13 -5.24
N PHE A 73 5.80 -2.68 -4.98
CA PHE A 73 6.06 -1.50 -4.15
C PHE A 73 6.53 -0.35 -5.01
N GLU A 74 5.85 0.79 -4.95
CA GLU A 74 6.35 2.03 -5.52
C GLU A 74 7.02 2.86 -4.43
N ILE A 75 8.25 3.30 -4.68
CA ILE A 75 9.09 4.03 -3.74
C ILE A 75 9.70 5.26 -4.40
N THR A 76 10.15 6.23 -3.60
CA THR A 76 10.72 7.47 -4.14
C THR A 76 12.19 7.33 -4.55
N SER A 77 12.91 6.42 -3.91
CA SER A 77 14.32 6.15 -4.18
C SER A 77 14.62 4.66 -4.04
N ALA A 78 15.58 4.15 -4.79
CA ALA A 78 16.05 2.78 -4.61
C ALA A 78 16.62 2.52 -3.20
N LEU A 79 16.99 3.56 -2.47
CA LEU A 79 17.44 3.47 -1.08
C LEU A 79 16.29 3.20 -0.09
N ASP A 80 15.05 3.37 -0.54
CA ASP A 80 13.85 3.11 0.28
C ASP A 80 13.42 1.63 0.23
N GLN A 81 14.13 0.79 -0.52
CA GLN A 81 13.88 -0.65 -0.52
C GLN A 81 14.13 -1.22 0.87
N GLN A 82 13.20 -2.06 1.31
CA GLN A 82 13.25 -2.70 2.61
C GLN A 82 13.31 -4.22 2.45
N GLU A 83 13.91 -4.89 3.42
CA GLU A 83 13.79 -6.33 3.53
C GLU A 83 12.38 -6.68 4.01
N ILE A 84 11.65 -7.48 3.23
CA ILE A 84 10.29 -7.90 3.52
C ILE A 84 10.29 -9.42 3.72
N ASP A 85 9.83 -9.89 4.87
CA ASP A 85 9.62 -11.31 5.10
C ASP A 85 8.36 -11.76 4.33
N ALA A 86 8.57 -12.34 3.17
CA ALA A 86 7.51 -12.82 2.29
C ALA A 86 7.68 -14.30 1.95
N PRO A 87 6.58 -15.02 1.62
CA PRO A 87 6.68 -16.38 1.09
C PRO A 87 7.51 -16.43 -0.19
N ALA A 88 8.29 -17.49 -0.37
CA ALA A 88 9.18 -17.65 -1.53
C ALA A 88 8.45 -17.66 -2.89
N GLY A 89 7.14 -17.96 -2.89
CA GLY A 89 6.29 -17.93 -4.09
C GLY A 89 5.76 -16.53 -4.44
N ILE A 90 6.05 -15.52 -3.62
CA ILE A 90 5.67 -14.12 -3.89
C ILE A 90 6.84 -13.41 -4.59
N LYS A 91 6.59 -12.95 -5.81
CA LYS A 91 7.57 -12.17 -6.57
C LYS A 91 7.45 -10.69 -6.20
N ILE A 92 8.52 -10.12 -5.63
CA ILE A 92 8.55 -8.70 -5.21
C ILE A 92 9.12 -7.85 -6.34
N HIS A 93 8.42 -6.76 -6.67
CA HIS A 93 8.85 -5.71 -7.59
C HIS A 93 8.93 -4.38 -6.88
N TRP A 94 10.04 -3.68 -7.10
CA TRP A 94 10.27 -2.32 -6.62
C TRP A 94 10.27 -1.37 -7.81
N LEU A 95 9.38 -0.39 -7.79
CA LEU A 95 9.24 0.63 -8.82
C LEU A 95 9.70 1.97 -8.24
N VAL A 96 10.64 2.64 -8.90
CA VAL A 96 11.10 3.95 -8.43
C VAL A 96 10.35 5.05 -9.16
N HIS A 97 9.65 5.89 -8.39
CA HIS A 97 9.00 7.11 -8.84
C HIS A 97 9.45 8.27 -7.96
N SER A 98 10.42 9.05 -8.43
CA SER A 98 11.17 10.01 -7.61
C SER A 98 10.40 11.27 -7.22
N ASP A 99 9.26 11.55 -7.83
CA ASP A 99 8.45 12.73 -7.54
C ASP A 99 7.05 12.32 -7.04
N PRO A 100 6.84 12.17 -5.72
CA PRO A 100 5.57 11.71 -5.18
C PRO A 100 4.42 12.72 -5.37
N HIS A 101 4.73 13.97 -5.79
CA HIS A 101 3.70 14.98 -6.08
C HIS A 101 3.14 14.87 -7.50
N LYS A 102 3.69 13.98 -8.32
CA LYS A 102 3.19 13.67 -9.66
C LYS A 102 2.48 12.33 -9.67
N ALA A 103 1.43 12.24 -10.47
CA ALA A 103 0.75 10.98 -10.69
C ALA A 103 1.69 9.95 -11.34
N SER A 104 1.60 8.70 -10.89
CA SER A 104 2.33 7.57 -11.45
C SER A 104 1.33 6.53 -11.96
N THR A 105 1.60 5.95 -13.13
CA THR A 105 0.86 4.80 -13.66
C THR A 105 1.64 3.49 -13.51
N ARG A 106 2.85 3.52 -12.94
CA ARG A 106 3.79 2.38 -12.94
C ARG A 106 3.24 1.13 -12.28
N GLN A 107 2.57 1.28 -11.12
CA GLN A 107 1.91 0.14 -10.46
C GLN A 107 0.77 -0.39 -11.31
N GLU A 108 -0.06 0.50 -11.83
CA GLU A 108 -1.20 0.15 -12.68
C GLU A 108 -0.75 -0.56 -13.95
N ASP A 109 0.26 -0.03 -14.66
CA ASP A 109 0.79 -0.61 -15.88
C ASP A 109 1.35 -2.02 -15.63
N LEU A 110 2.10 -2.20 -14.53
CA LEU A 110 2.64 -3.51 -14.19
C LEU A 110 1.54 -4.50 -13.81
N ILE A 111 0.55 -4.08 -13.02
CA ILE A 111 -0.58 -4.94 -12.60
C ILE A 111 -1.41 -5.36 -13.81
N LYS A 112 -1.69 -4.44 -14.73
CA LYS A 112 -2.44 -4.73 -15.95
C LYS A 112 -1.70 -5.65 -16.93
N ALA A 113 -0.36 -5.65 -16.88
CA ALA A 113 0.49 -6.53 -17.69
C ALA A 113 0.63 -7.96 -17.12
N ILE A 114 0.18 -8.21 -15.89
CA ILE A 114 0.24 -9.55 -15.29
C ILE A 114 -0.70 -10.49 -16.06
N GLU A 115 -0.17 -11.64 -16.48
CA GLU A 115 -1.01 -12.76 -16.91
C GLU A 115 -1.87 -13.21 -15.72
N TRP A 116 -3.20 -12.98 -15.84
CA TRP A 116 -4.09 -13.18 -14.72
C TRP A 116 -4.20 -14.66 -14.36
N PRO A 117 -3.93 -15.04 -13.11
CA PRO A 117 -3.91 -16.46 -12.72
C PRO A 117 -5.31 -17.07 -12.76
N GLN A 118 -5.36 -18.37 -12.87
CA GLN A 118 -6.58 -19.14 -12.63
C GLN A 118 -6.79 -19.31 -11.13
N GLY A 119 -8.06 -19.43 -10.72
CA GLY A 119 -8.44 -19.65 -9.33
C GLY A 119 -8.80 -18.36 -8.58
N ARG A 120 -8.87 -18.49 -7.27
CA ARG A 120 -9.25 -17.41 -6.37
C ARG A 120 -8.08 -16.47 -6.11
N VAL A 121 -8.27 -15.19 -6.43
CA VAL A 121 -7.27 -14.14 -6.20
C VAL A 121 -7.72 -13.27 -5.03
N LYS A 122 -6.83 -13.04 -4.07
CA LYS A 122 -7.01 -12.02 -3.04
C LYS A 122 -6.04 -10.88 -3.21
N THR A 123 -6.51 -9.67 -2.90
CA THR A 123 -5.71 -8.46 -3.10
C THR A 123 -5.57 -7.64 -1.82
N CYS A 124 -4.36 -7.11 -1.58
CA CYS A 124 -4.08 -6.14 -0.54
C CYS A 124 -3.39 -4.93 -1.17
N ILE A 125 -4.16 -3.88 -1.45
CA ILE A 125 -3.69 -2.72 -2.22
C ILE A 125 -4.02 -1.44 -1.46
N ALA A 126 -3.02 -0.61 -1.19
CA ALA A 126 -3.23 0.68 -0.56
C ALA A 126 -2.19 1.72 -1.01
N GLY A 127 -2.57 2.99 -0.98
CA GLY A 127 -1.70 4.08 -1.40
C GLY A 127 -2.47 5.30 -1.91
N GLU A 128 -1.93 5.97 -2.93
CA GLU A 128 -2.52 7.18 -3.51
C GLU A 128 -3.90 6.92 -4.11
N THR A 129 -4.87 7.78 -3.81
CA THR A 129 -6.30 7.58 -4.11
C THR A 129 -6.62 7.42 -5.60
N ALA A 130 -5.95 8.14 -6.50
CA ALA A 130 -6.26 8.04 -7.93
C ALA A 130 -5.79 6.69 -8.50
N VAL A 131 -4.61 6.22 -8.10
CA VAL A 131 -4.08 4.89 -8.45
C VAL A 131 -5.01 3.80 -7.90
N ILE A 132 -5.42 3.93 -6.63
CA ILE A 132 -6.32 2.98 -5.97
C ILE A 132 -7.67 2.91 -6.68
N ARG A 133 -8.22 4.04 -7.13
CA ARG A 133 -9.49 4.07 -7.87
C ARG A 133 -9.38 3.32 -9.20
N SER A 134 -8.33 3.60 -9.98
CA SER A 134 -8.09 2.91 -11.25
C SER A 134 -7.91 1.40 -11.07
N LEU A 135 -7.11 0.99 -10.08
CA LEU A 135 -6.90 -0.42 -9.78
C LEU A 135 -8.17 -1.12 -9.29
N ARG A 136 -9.00 -0.43 -8.50
CA ARG A 136 -10.31 -0.96 -8.08
C ARG A 136 -11.21 -1.25 -9.27
N ASP A 137 -11.30 -0.30 -10.19
CA ASP A 137 -12.12 -0.48 -11.39
C ASP A 137 -11.63 -1.66 -12.23
N PHE A 138 -10.33 -1.78 -12.44
CA PHE A 138 -9.72 -2.90 -13.14
C PHE A 138 -10.00 -4.24 -12.46
N LEU A 139 -9.76 -4.34 -11.15
CA LEU A 139 -9.90 -5.59 -10.42
C LEU A 139 -11.37 -6.04 -10.29
N ILE A 140 -12.27 -5.11 -9.99
CA ILE A 140 -13.69 -5.46 -9.77
C ILE A 140 -14.42 -5.64 -11.11
N ASN A 141 -14.23 -4.71 -12.06
CA ASN A 141 -15.04 -4.67 -13.28
C ASN A 141 -14.44 -5.51 -14.41
N GLU A 142 -13.10 -5.55 -14.56
CA GLU A 142 -12.47 -6.30 -15.64
C GLU A 142 -12.06 -7.72 -15.21
N LYS A 143 -11.43 -7.84 -14.01
CA LYS A 143 -10.96 -9.15 -13.49
C LYS A 143 -11.99 -9.87 -12.65
N GLN A 144 -13.08 -9.20 -12.29
CA GLN A 144 -14.21 -9.76 -11.53
C GLN A 144 -13.80 -10.37 -10.18
N VAL A 145 -12.77 -9.79 -9.55
CA VAL A 145 -12.35 -10.19 -8.21
C VAL A 145 -13.47 -9.84 -7.22
N PRO A 146 -13.96 -10.79 -6.41
CA PRO A 146 -15.01 -10.53 -5.43
C PRO A 146 -14.61 -9.44 -4.44
N ARG A 147 -15.58 -8.63 -4.01
CA ARG A 147 -15.29 -7.54 -3.06
C ARG A 147 -14.75 -8.03 -1.72
N GLU A 148 -15.21 -9.18 -1.26
CA GLU A 148 -14.74 -9.86 -0.06
C GLU A 148 -13.28 -10.33 -0.16
N ASP A 149 -12.78 -10.51 -1.37
CA ASP A 149 -11.38 -10.89 -1.65
C ASP A 149 -10.49 -9.67 -1.91
N THR A 150 -11.04 -8.46 -1.77
CA THR A 150 -10.30 -7.22 -2.03
C THR A 150 -10.16 -6.37 -0.79
N TYR A 151 -8.92 -6.14 -0.32
CA TYR A 151 -8.60 -4.98 0.49
C TYR A 151 -8.01 -3.90 -0.41
N ILE A 152 -8.76 -2.86 -0.67
CA ILE A 152 -8.34 -1.72 -1.52
C ILE A 152 -8.66 -0.41 -0.79
N SER A 153 -7.65 0.40 -0.47
CA SER A 153 -7.82 1.61 0.34
C SER A 153 -6.92 2.75 -0.11
N GLY A 154 -7.53 3.90 -0.42
CA GLY A 154 -6.81 5.17 -0.58
C GLY A 154 -6.34 5.66 0.80
N TYR A 155 -5.04 5.91 0.94
CA TYR A 155 -4.44 6.38 2.18
C TYR A 155 -4.16 7.88 2.14
N TRP A 156 -3.87 8.41 0.97
CA TRP A 156 -3.60 9.81 0.75
C TRP A 156 -3.99 10.23 -0.67
N LYS A 157 -3.94 11.53 -0.97
CA LYS A 157 -4.27 12.06 -2.30
C LYS A 157 -3.34 13.22 -2.64
N ILE A 158 -2.77 13.19 -3.82
CA ILE A 158 -1.91 14.27 -4.31
C ILE A 158 -2.63 15.61 -4.20
N GLY A 159 -1.95 16.59 -3.60
CA GLY A 159 -2.46 17.95 -3.42
C GLY A 159 -3.37 18.16 -2.22
N LEU A 160 -3.65 17.12 -1.41
CA LEU A 160 -4.40 17.26 -0.16
C LEU A 160 -3.52 16.95 1.05
N ILE A 161 -3.70 17.69 2.13
CA ILE A 161 -3.20 17.33 3.46
C ILE A 161 -4.13 16.28 4.08
N GLU A 162 -3.66 15.56 5.10
CA GLU A 162 -4.37 14.44 5.74
C GLU A 162 -5.81 14.83 6.14
N ASP A 163 -6.01 15.95 6.83
CA ASP A 163 -7.34 16.38 7.28
C ASP A 163 -8.32 16.63 6.13
N GLN A 164 -7.82 17.18 5.02
CA GLN A 164 -8.61 17.42 3.81
C GLN A 164 -8.96 16.11 3.10
N HIS A 165 -8.01 15.17 3.03
CA HIS A 165 -8.23 13.86 2.47
C HIS A 165 -9.26 13.07 3.29
N GLN A 166 -9.14 13.05 4.61
CA GLN A 166 -10.11 12.38 5.50
C GLN A 166 -11.51 12.99 5.40
N LYS A 167 -11.60 14.31 5.20
CA LYS A 167 -12.88 14.98 4.96
C LYS A 167 -13.46 14.57 3.61
N ALA A 168 -12.69 14.64 2.53
CA ALA A 168 -13.13 14.23 1.20
C ALA A 168 -13.62 12.78 1.18
N LYS A 169 -12.93 11.87 1.86
CA LYS A 169 -13.31 10.47 1.99
C LYS A 169 -14.64 10.28 2.72
N ARG A 170 -14.91 11.06 3.79
CA ARG A 170 -16.20 11.03 4.50
C ARG A 170 -17.34 11.60 3.67
N ASP A 171 -17.07 12.63 2.89
CA ASP A 171 -18.04 13.31 2.03
C ASP A 171 -18.33 12.53 0.72
N GLY A 172 -17.70 11.36 0.53
CA GLY A 172 -17.87 10.50 -0.65
C GLY A 172 -17.27 11.09 -1.93
N ALA A 173 -16.33 12.01 -1.81
CA ALA A 173 -15.66 12.68 -2.94
C ALA A 173 -14.41 11.93 -3.45
N ASP A 174 -14.14 10.74 -2.90
CA ASP A 174 -13.02 9.86 -3.28
C ASP A 174 -13.47 8.62 -4.05
#